data_e5c4f114cbea637b07d3264e50eabb2b
#
_entry.id   e5c4f114cbea637b07d3264e50eabb2b
#
_cell.length_a   1.000
_cell.length_b   1.000
_cell.length_c   1.000
_cell.angle_alpha   90.00
_cell.angle_beta   90.00
_cell.angle_gamma   90.00
#
_symmetry.space_group_name_H-M   'P 1'
#
loop_
_entity.id
_entity.type
_entity.pdbx_description
1 polymer ?
#
loop_
_entity_poly.entity_id
_entity_poly.type
_entity_poly.pdbx_seq_one_letter_code
_entity_poly.pdbx_strand_id
1 'polypeptide(L)'
;MRGLTRSFGGIRAVDDVSFAVAPREVLGIIGPNGAGKTTVFDLVSGYLPTEQGRVLLGGRDVTALPTDARARRGLGRSFQDARLFPSLTVEQCIAVALDRWVAVKDPVQAALHLPAAYDAEQAVFRRVDELLALLGLEAFRSKFVQELSTGSRRIVDLACLVAHRPTVILLDEPSSGIAQREAEALVPVLARIRDQLGASIVVIEHDMPLVTAVSDRLVALDQGRVVAEGTSSEVLAHPAVVAAYLGTNEAVVRRTGSRAVATAAVGEGEGKDI
;
A
#
# COMPACT_ATOMS: atom_id res chain seq x y z
N MET A 1 12.19 11.44 2.41
CA MET A 1 12.31 12.20 1.16
C MET A 1 12.38 13.68 1.45
N ARG A 2 12.92 14.48 0.51
CA ARG A 2 13.12 15.93 0.69
C ARG A 2 12.83 16.68 -0.59
N GLY A 3 11.90 17.62 -0.56
CA GLY A 3 11.57 18.55 -1.64
C GLY A 3 11.13 17.90 -2.96
N LEU A 4 10.40 16.77 -2.90
CA LEU A 4 9.98 16.09 -4.12
C LEU A 4 8.98 16.97 -4.91
N THR A 5 9.27 17.16 -6.19
CA THR A 5 8.40 17.91 -7.12
C THR A 5 8.24 17.13 -8.41
N ARG A 6 6.99 17.09 -8.91
CA ARG A 6 6.64 16.48 -10.19
C ARG A 6 5.42 17.14 -10.80
N SER A 7 5.53 17.46 -12.11
CA SER A 7 4.45 18.06 -12.87
C SER A 7 4.05 17.17 -14.05
N PHE A 8 2.78 17.27 -14.46
CA PHE A 8 2.23 16.63 -15.66
C PHE A 8 1.42 17.67 -16.45
N GLY A 9 1.81 17.95 -17.68
CA GLY A 9 1.08 18.87 -18.55
C GLY A 9 0.81 20.25 -17.91
N GLY A 10 1.77 20.79 -17.15
CA GLY A 10 1.62 22.07 -16.46
C GLY A 10 0.95 22.01 -15.08
N ILE A 11 0.39 20.87 -14.68
CA ILE A 11 -0.22 20.67 -13.35
C ILE A 11 0.83 20.04 -12.42
N ARG A 12 1.12 20.68 -11.28
CA ARG A 12 1.98 20.12 -10.24
C ARG A 12 1.21 19.08 -9.45
N ALA A 13 1.51 17.81 -9.69
CA ALA A 13 0.92 16.70 -8.94
C ALA A 13 1.59 16.49 -7.58
N VAL A 14 2.87 16.85 -7.47
CA VAL A 14 3.66 16.87 -6.22
C VAL A 14 4.48 18.14 -6.22
N ASP A 15 4.41 18.94 -5.15
CA ASP A 15 5.00 20.26 -5.04
C ASP A 15 5.70 20.42 -3.69
N ASP A 16 7.01 20.30 -3.68
CA ASP A 16 7.91 20.43 -2.53
C ASP A 16 7.55 19.50 -1.35
N VAL A 17 7.14 18.25 -1.66
CA VAL A 17 6.75 17.30 -0.63
C VAL A 17 7.97 16.74 0.09
N SER A 18 7.97 16.90 1.41
CA SER A 18 9.02 16.41 2.31
C SER A 18 8.40 15.71 3.52
N PHE A 19 8.82 14.50 3.83
CA PHE A 19 8.59 13.82 5.09
C PHE A 19 9.62 12.71 5.32
N ALA A 20 9.71 12.24 6.54
CA ALA A 20 10.59 11.15 6.93
C ALA A 20 9.76 10.04 7.59
N VAL A 21 10.26 8.82 7.52
CA VAL A 21 9.71 7.66 8.23
C VAL A 21 10.81 7.13 9.14
N ALA A 22 10.52 7.00 10.42
CA ALA A 22 11.46 6.45 11.38
C ALA A 22 11.58 4.91 11.24
N PRO A 23 12.66 4.31 11.72
CA PRO A 23 12.74 2.86 11.79
C PRO A 23 11.57 2.26 12.60
N ARG A 24 10.93 1.24 12.03
CA ARG A 24 9.78 0.53 12.63
C ARG A 24 8.54 1.41 12.84
N GLU A 25 8.44 2.53 12.16
CA GLU A 25 7.26 3.40 12.17
C GLU A 25 6.27 2.95 11.10
N VAL A 26 4.98 3.04 11.42
CA VAL A 26 3.89 3.00 10.45
C VAL A 26 3.40 4.43 10.20
N LEU A 27 3.69 4.97 9.03
CA LEU A 27 3.26 6.29 8.59
C LEU A 27 2.05 6.17 7.67
N GLY A 28 0.93 6.76 8.06
CA GLY A 28 -0.25 6.89 7.21
C GLY A 28 -0.18 8.14 6.33
N ILE A 29 -0.52 7.99 5.06
CA ILE A 29 -0.70 9.12 4.13
C ILE A 29 -2.17 9.20 3.77
N ILE A 30 -2.79 10.34 4.09
CA ILE A 30 -4.19 10.63 3.80
C ILE A 30 -4.33 11.84 2.87
N GLY A 31 -5.49 12.02 2.30
CA GLY A 31 -5.82 13.18 1.44
C GLY A 31 -6.90 12.82 0.41
N PRO A 32 -7.57 13.81 -0.17
CA PRO A 32 -8.60 13.60 -1.17
C PRO A 32 -8.05 12.93 -2.44
N ASN A 33 -8.96 12.50 -3.33
CA ASN A 33 -8.57 12.00 -4.64
C ASN A 33 -7.91 13.13 -5.45
N GLY A 34 -6.77 12.80 -6.09
CA GLY A 34 -5.97 13.78 -6.81
C GLY A 34 -4.99 14.59 -5.94
N ALA A 35 -4.90 14.33 -4.62
CA ALA A 35 -3.95 15.00 -3.73
C ALA A 35 -2.46 14.68 -4.02
N GLY A 36 -2.15 13.73 -4.91
CA GLY A 36 -0.79 13.37 -5.29
C GLY A 36 -0.21 12.15 -4.56
N LYS A 37 -1.00 11.45 -3.73
CA LYS A 37 -0.55 10.32 -2.90
C LYS A 37 0.15 9.21 -3.70
N THR A 38 -0.51 8.66 -4.72
CA THR A 38 0.05 7.61 -5.58
C THR A 38 1.26 8.12 -6.36
N THR A 39 1.24 9.40 -6.80
CA THR A 39 2.40 10.03 -7.46
C THR A 39 3.61 10.08 -6.52
N VAL A 40 3.41 10.39 -5.24
CA VAL A 40 4.49 10.32 -4.23
C VAL A 40 5.06 8.92 -4.14
N PHE A 41 4.21 7.87 -4.11
CA PHE A 41 4.68 6.48 -4.11
C PHE A 41 5.45 6.12 -5.38
N ASP A 42 5.00 6.59 -6.54
CA ASP A 42 5.68 6.38 -7.83
C ASP A 42 7.06 7.03 -7.86
N LEU A 43 7.19 8.24 -7.32
CA LEU A 43 8.47 8.94 -7.18
C LEU A 43 9.41 8.21 -6.20
N VAL A 44 8.90 7.80 -5.03
CA VAL A 44 9.69 7.10 -4.01
C VAL A 44 10.13 5.74 -4.49
N SER A 45 9.29 5.00 -5.21
CA SER A 45 9.61 3.67 -5.73
C SER A 45 10.39 3.68 -7.05
N GLY A 46 10.49 4.85 -7.72
CA GLY A 46 11.27 5.01 -8.95
C GLY A 46 10.52 4.63 -10.23
N TYR A 47 9.19 4.48 -10.16
CA TYR A 47 8.34 4.33 -11.34
C TYR A 47 8.24 5.65 -12.13
N LEU A 48 8.33 6.77 -11.42
CA LEU A 48 8.42 8.11 -12.02
C LEU A 48 9.75 8.77 -11.61
N PRO A 49 10.43 9.45 -12.54
CA PRO A 49 11.58 10.30 -12.19
C PRO A 49 11.07 11.58 -11.49
N THR A 50 11.78 12.00 -10.45
CA THR A 50 11.54 13.32 -9.83
C THR A 50 12.14 14.44 -10.67
N GLU A 51 11.48 15.59 -10.71
CA GLU A 51 12.02 16.81 -11.32
C GLU A 51 12.95 17.54 -10.35
N GLN A 52 12.57 17.55 -9.07
CA GLN A 52 13.35 18.14 -7.98
C GLN A 52 13.26 17.28 -6.74
N GLY A 53 14.18 17.49 -5.81
CA GLY A 53 14.22 16.82 -4.53
C GLY A 53 15.00 15.52 -4.54
N ARG A 54 14.95 14.79 -3.40
CA ARG A 54 15.72 13.56 -3.18
C ARG A 54 14.94 12.52 -2.41
N VAL A 55 15.14 11.25 -2.77
CA VAL A 55 14.67 10.07 -2.03
C VAL A 55 15.87 9.45 -1.33
N LEU A 56 15.78 9.34 0.00
CA LEU A 56 16.81 8.72 0.83
C LEU A 56 16.26 7.42 1.45
N LEU A 57 16.99 6.33 1.29
CA LEU A 57 16.66 5.03 1.89
C LEU A 57 17.84 4.61 2.80
N GLY A 58 17.59 4.49 4.11
CA GLY A 58 18.64 4.21 5.08
C GLY A 58 19.78 5.24 5.03
N GLY A 59 19.47 6.52 4.82
CA GLY A 59 20.44 7.61 4.69
C GLY A 59 21.15 7.70 3.34
N ARG A 60 20.96 6.73 2.43
CA ARG A 60 21.56 6.70 1.10
C ARG A 60 20.65 7.31 0.06
N ASP A 61 21.18 8.17 -0.80
CA ASP A 61 20.42 8.72 -1.93
C ASP A 61 20.15 7.64 -2.98
N VAL A 62 18.87 7.43 -3.26
CA VAL A 62 18.38 6.45 -4.25
C VAL A 62 17.62 7.12 -5.39
N THR A 63 17.65 8.45 -5.47
CA THR A 63 16.84 9.26 -6.39
C THR A 63 17.02 8.85 -7.85
N ALA A 64 18.26 8.63 -8.28
CA ALA A 64 18.58 8.26 -9.68
C ALA A 64 18.48 6.75 -9.95
N LEU A 65 18.18 5.93 -8.94
CA LEU A 65 18.14 4.48 -9.09
C LEU A 65 16.81 4.00 -9.69
N PRO A 66 16.84 3.02 -10.59
CA PRO A 66 15.63 2.38 -11.10
C PRO A 66 14.94 1.55 -10.01
N THR A 67 13.68 1.17 -10.26
CA THR A 67 12.81 0.44 -9.31
C THR A 67 13.44 -0.82 -8.74
N ASP A 68 14.04 -1.66 -9.60
CA ASP A 68 14.69 -2.91 -9.21
C ASP A 68 15.90 -2.68 -8.30
N ALA A 69 16.67 -1.62 -8.53
CA ALA A 69 17.79 -1.26 -7.68
C ALA A 69 17.36 -0.72 -6.30
N ARG A 70 16.22 0.01 -6.24
CA ARG A 70 15.60 0.42 -4.96
C ARG A 70 15.04 -0.79 -4.22
N ALA A 71 14.41 -1.73 -4.92
CA ALA A 71 13.92 -2.98 -4.34
C ALA A 71 15.06 -3.83 -3.75
N ARG A 72 16.19 -3.93 -4.46
CA ARG A 72 17.39 -4.61 -3.94
C ARG A 72 17.98 -3.93 -2.70
N ARG A 73 17.69 -2.65 -2.47
CA ARG A 73 18.09 -1.90 -1.26
C ARG A 73 17.07 -1.97 -0.12
N GLY A 74 16.02 -2.77 -0.28
CA GLY A 74 15.04 -3.02 0.76
C GLY A 74 13.78 -2.14 0.68
N LEU A 75 13.47 -1.54 -0.48
CA LEU A 75 12.18 -0.88 -0.68
C LEU A 75 11.19 -1.88 -1.29
N GLY A 76 10.16 -2.25 -0.52
CA GLY A 76 9.03 -3.04 -1.00
C GLY A 76 7.86 -2.14 -1.37
N ARG A 77 7.07 -2.50 -2.40
CA ARG A 77 5.82 -1.83 -2.74
C ARG A 77 4.76 -2.84 -3.11
N SER A 78 3.57 -2.73 -2.50
CA SER A 78 2.37 -3.42 -2.97
C SER A 78 1.70 -2.60 -4.07
N PHE A 79 0.92 -3.27 -4.90
CA PHE A 79 0.08 -2.65 -5.91
C PHE A 79 -1.39 -2.88 -5.57
N GLN A 80 -2.28 -2.02 -6.10
CA GLN A 80 -3.72 -2.16 -5.89
C GLN A 80 -4.23 -3.55 -6.31
N ASP A 81 -3.73 -4.07 -7.44
CA ASP A 81 -4.04 -5.43 -7.90
C ASP A 81 -2.94 -6.41 -7.47
N ALA A 82 -3.27 -7.35 -6.62
CA ALA A 82 -2.38 -8.45 -6.26
C ALA A 82 -2.07 -9.30 -7.50
N ARG A 83 -0.84 -9.21 -8.00
CA ARG A 83 -0.38 -9.98 -9.17
C ARG A 83 0.12 -11.36 -8.76
N LEU A 84 -0.76 -12.12 -8.14
CA LEU A 84 -0.48 -13.50 -7.73
C LEU A 84 -0.76 -14.47 -8.89
N PHE A 85 -0.19 -15.66 -8.81
CA PHE A 85 -0.43 -16.75 -9.76
C PHE A 85 -1.67 -17.55 -9.33
N PRO A 86 -2.83 -17.45 -10.03
CA PRO A 86 -4.09 -18.07 -9.58
C PRO A 86 -4.01 -19.59 -9.48
N SER A 87 -3.17 -20.23 -10.32
CA SER A 87 -2.99 -21.67 -10.41
C SER A 87 -1.94 -22.25 -9.44
N LEU A 88 -1.29 -21.42 -8.66
CA LEU A 88 -0.36 -21.86 -7.61
C LEU A 88 -1.07 -21.92 -6.27
N THR A 89 -0.61 -22.80 -5.39
CA THR A 89 -1.00 -22.79 -3.98
C THR A 89 -0.35 -21.62 -3.26
N VAL A 90 -0.85 -21.28 -2.08
CA VAL A 90 -0.29 -20.20 -1.25
C VAL A 90 1.19 -20.44 -0.97
N GLU A 91 1.56 -21.65 -0.55
CA GLU A 91 2.97 -21.99 -0.29
C GLU A 91 3.85 -21.89 -1.55
N GLN A 92 3.32 -22.30 -2.70
CA GLN A 92 4.03 -22.19 -3.97
C GLN A 92 4.25 -20.73 -4.38
N CYS A 93 3.24 -19.85 -4.19
CA CYS A 93 3.40 -18.42 -4.45
C CYS A 93 4.49 -17.80 -3.59
N ILE A 94 4.51 -18.12 -2.29
CA ILE A 94 5.54 -17.62 -1.37
C ILE A 94 6.91 -18.19 -1.72
N ALA A 95 6.99 -19.48 -2.10
CA ALA A 95 8.24 -20.12 -2.53
C ALA A 95 8.81 -19.45 -3.79
N VAL A 96 7.96 -19.13 -4.78
CA VAL A 96 8.38 -18.37 -5.99
C VAL A 96 8.91 -16.98 -5.60
N ALA A 97 8.29 -16.29 -4.66
CA ALA A 97 8.79 -14.99 -4.18
C ALA A 97 10.16 -15.12 -3.48
N LEU A 98 10.48 -16.27 -2.93
CA LEU A 98 11.77 -16.57 -2.30
C LEU A 98 12.86 -16.98 -3.29
N ASP A 99 12.56 -17.21 -4.57
CA ASP A 99 13.54 -17.68 -5.57
C ASP A 99 14.80 -16.80 -5.63
N ARG A 100 14.65 -15.50 -5.41
CA ARG A 100 15.77 -14.57 -5.32
C ARG A 100 16.83 -14.98 -4.29
N TRP A 101 16.42 -15.66 -3.21
CA TRP A 101 17.25 -16.02 -2.07
C TRP A 101 17.77 -17.47 -2.14
N VAL A 102 17.40 -18.21 -3.18
CA VAL A 102 17.91 -19.58 -3.40
C VAL A 102 19.40 -19.52 -3.68
N ALA A 103 20.18 -20.17 -2.83
CA ALA A 103 21.63 -20.14 -2.91
C ALA A 103 22.18 -20.98 -4.08
N VAL A 104 21.52 -22.10 -4.40
CA VAL A 104 21.92 -23.01 -5.48
C VAL A 104 20.84 -23.01 -6.56
N LYS A 105 21.16 -22.46 -7.72
CA LYS A 105 20.26 -22.37 -8.89
C LYS A 105 20.69 -23.27 -10.05
N ASP A 106 21.57 -24.22 -9.81
CA ASP A 106 22.03 -25.14 -10.83
C ASP A 106 21.01 -26.27 -11.01
N PRO A 107 20.35 -26.36 -12.17
CA PRO A 107 19.34 -27.39 -12.42
C PRO A 107 19.92 -28.82 -12.41
N VAL A 108 21.20 -28.99 -12.71
CA VAL A 108 21.85 -30.30 -12.66
C VAL A 108 22.04 -30.78 -11.23
N GLN A 109 22.45 -29.87 -10.33
CA GLN A 109 22.59 -30.18 -8.91
C GLN A 109 21.22 -30.48 -8.27
N ALA A 110 20.16 -29.75 -8.68
CA ALA A 110 18.79 -30.00 -8.23
C ALA A 110 18.29 -31.38 -8.75
N ALA A 111 18.49 -31.70 -10.01
CA ALA A 111 18.08 -32.97 -10.62
C ALA A 111 18.80 -34.19 -10.00
N LEU A 112 20.05 -34.01 -9.59
CA LEU A 112 20.84 -35.05 -8.94
C LEU A 112 20.67 -35.12 -7.43
N HIS A 113 19.77 -34.27 -6.84
CA HIS A 113 19.48 -34.18 -5.40
C HIS A 113 20.76 -34.04 -4.56
N LEU A 114 21.73 -33.25 -5.05
CA LEU A 114 22.98 -33.04 -4.33
C LEU A 114 22.71 -32.32 -2.98
N PRO A 115 23.50 -32.61 -1.94
CA PRO A 115 23.26 -32.08 -0.59
C PRO A 115 23.07 -30.56 -0.54
N ALA A 116 23.86 -29.80 -1.31
CA ALA A 116 23.74 -28.35 -1.35
C ALA A 116 22.39 -27.83 -1.95
N ALA A 117 21.87 -28.52 -2.96
CA ALA A 117 20.59 -28.21 -3.55
C ALA A 117 19.45 -28.58 -2.60
N TYR A 118 19.54 -29.70 -1.93
CA TYR A 118 18.58 -30.14 -0.91
C TYR A 118 18.54 -29.14 0.29
N ASP A 119 19.71 -28.75 0.80
CA ASP A 119 19.78 -27.78 1.92
C ASP A 119 19.20 -26.42 1.51
N ALA A 120 19.41 -25.97 0.28
CA ALA A 120 18.84 -24.72 -0.25
C ALA A 120 17.32 -24.81 -0.34
N GLU A 121 16.77 -25.95 -0.81
CA GLU A 121 15.32 -26.19 -0.86
C GLU A 121 14.70 -26.24 0.53
N GLN A 122 15.32 -26.94 1.47
CA GLN A 122 14.87 -26.97 2.86
C GLN A 122 14.89 -25.58 3.53
N ALA A 123 15.85 -24.72 3.17
CA ALA A 123 15.88 -23.35 3.65
C ALA A 123 14.68 -22.53 3.11
N VAL A 124 14.28 -22.74 1.85
CA VAL A 124 13.08 -22.13 1.28
C VAL A 124 11.84 -22.60 2.02
N PHE A 125 11.66 -23.91 2.21
CA PHE A 125 10.49 -24.44 2.93
C PHE A 125 10.39 -23.91 4.35
N ARG A 126 11.48 -23.89 5.11
CA ARG A 126 11.48 -23.28 6.47
C ARG A 126 11.05 -21.82 6.42
N ARG A 127 11.51 -21.05 5.43
CA ARG A 127 11.12 -19.64 5.30
C ARG A 127 9.67 -19.47 4.88
N VAL A 128 9.11 -20.36 4.06
CA VAL A 128 7.68 -20.42 3.75
C VAL A 128 6.88 -20.64 5.03
N ASP A 129 7.29 -21.62 5.86
CA ASP A 129 6.62 -21.90 7.15
C ASP A 129 6.61 -20.68 8.07
N GLU A 130 7.75 -20.00 8.20
CA GLU A 130 7.86 -18.78 9.00
C GLU A 130 6.92 -17.67 8.49
N LEU A 131 6.82 -17.48 7.18
CA LEU A 131 5.96 -16.46 6.58
C LEU A 131 4.47 -16.81 6.71
N LEU A 132 4.11 -18.08 6.54
CA LEU A 132 2.75 -18.55 6.77
C LEU A 132 2.33 -18.29 8.22
N ALA A 133 3.17 -18.66 9.19
CA ALA A 133 2.90 -18.44 10.61
C ALA A 133 2.85 -16.94 10.97
N LEU A 134 3.79 -16.13 10.45
CA LEU A 134 3.82 -14.68 10.66
C LEU A 134 2.51 -14.01 10.23
N LEU A 135 1.94 -14.44 9.11
CA LEU A 135 0.80 -13.78 8.48
C LEU A 135 -0.54 -14.49 8.74
N GLY A 136 -0.52 -15.62 9.47
CA GLY A 136 -1.72 -16.39 9.80
C GLY A 136 -2.32 -17.11 8.59
N LEU A 137 -1.47 -17.60 7.70
CA LEU A 137 -1.85 -18.24 6.45
C LEU A 137 -1.76 -19.79 6.50
N GLU A 138 -1.45 -20.39 7.65
CA GLU A 138 -1.21 -21.83 7.77
C GLU A 138 -2.39 -22.67 7.26
N ALA A 139 -3.63 -22.24 7.59
CA ALA A 139 -4.85 -22.92 7.15
C ALA A 139 -5.09 -22.85 5.63
N PHE A 140 -4.41 -21.94 4.95
CA PHE A 140 -4.52 -21.72 3.51
C PHE A 140 -3.35 -22.30 2.70
N ARG A 141 -2.35 -22.89 3.34
CA ARG A 141 -1.10 -23.39 2.75
C ARG A 141 -1.29 -24.07 1.40
N SER A 142 -2.14 -25.09 1.34
CA SER A 142 -2.39 -25.94 0.18
C SER A 142 -3.54 -25.46 -0.73
N LYS A 143 -4.21 -24.35 -0.38
CA LYS A 143 -5.27 -23.80 -1.22
C LYS A 143 -4.69 -23.08 -2.42
N PHE A 144 -5.34 -23.21 -3.56
CA PHE A 144 -5.01 -22.40 -4.73
C PHE A 144 -5.38 -20.93 -4.50
N VAL A 145 -4.55 -20.02 -5.02
CA VAL A 145 -4.79 -18.58 -4.87
C VAL A 145 -6.15 -18.15 -5.41
N GLN A 146 -6.62 -18.77 -6.51
CA GLN A 146 -7.95 -18.49 -7.07
C GLN A 146 -9.12 -18.83 -6.15
N GLU A 147 -8.93 -19.71 -5.16
CA GLU A 147 -9.97 -20.13 -4.21
C GLU A 147 -10.09 -19.20 -3.01
N LEU A 148 -9.14 -18.27 -2.85
CA LEU A 148 -9.11 -17.35 -1.73
C LEU A 148 -10.04 -16.16 -1.92
N SER A 149 -10.57 -15.62 -0.81
CA SER A 149 -11.21 -14.32 -0.80
C SER A 149 -10.24 -13.20 -1.19
N THR A 150 -10.76 -12.04 -1.57
CA THR A 150 -9.95 -10.87 -1.93
C THR A 150 -9.02 -10.45 -0.78
N GLY A 151 -9.54 -10.45 0.45
CA GLY A 151 -8.73 -10.13 1.65
C GLY A 151 -7.61 -11.15 1.90
N SER A 152 -7.91 -12.46 1.80
CA SER A 152 -6.89 -13.50 1.94
C SER A 152 -5.82 -13.40 0.85
N ARG A 153 -6.19 -13.11 -0.41
CA ARG A 153 -5.21 -12.84 -1.49
C ARG A 153 -4.32 -11.66 -1.17
N ARG A 154 -4.86 -10.60 -0.55
CA ARG A 154 -4.08 -9.43 -0.14
C ARG A 154 -3.02 -9.81 0.91
N ILE A 155 -3.36 -10.70 1.85
CA ILE A 155 -2.38 -11.19 2.85
C ILE A 155 -1.31 -12.06 2.18
N VAL A 156 -1.66 -12.88 1.17
CA VAL A 156 -0.68 -13.65 0.38
C VAL A 156 0.24 -12.73 -0.42
N ASP A 157 -0.29 -11.63 -1.00
CA ASP A 157 0.52 -10.61 -1.68
C ASP A 157 1.52 -9.95 -0.72
N LEU A 158 1.07 -9.62 0.49
CA LEU A 158 1.97 -9.15 1.56
C LEU A 158 3.02 -10.19 1.93
N ALA A 159 2.67 -11.49 1.97
CA ALA A 159 3.63 -12.56 2.22
C ALA A 159 4.74 -12.60 1.16
N CYS A 160 4.36 -12.52 -0.12
CA CYS A 160 5.30 -12.46 -1.23
C CYS A 160 6.19 -11.21 -1.16
N LEU A 161 5.61 -10.05 -0.81
CA LEU A 161 6.35 -8.81 -0.63
C LEU A 161 7.39 -8.91 0.50
N VAL A 162 6.96 -9.43 1.65
CA VAL A 162 7.78 -9.59 2.86
C VAL A 162 8.87 -10.66 2.66
N ALA A 163 8.65 -11.65 1.79
CA ALA A 163 9.66 -12.64 1.40
C ALA A 163 10.95 -11.99 0.88
N HIS A 164 10.87 -10.80 0.29
CA HIS A 164 12.01 -10.02 -0.18
C HIS A 164 12.77 -9.28 0.94
N ARG A 165 12.37 -9.41 2.22
CA ARG A 165 12.98 -8.79 3.40
C ARG A 165 13.14 -7.26 3.24
N PRO A 166 12.06 -6.54 2.92
CA PRO A 166 12.13 -5.09 2.79
C PRO A 166 12.38 -4.44 4.14
N THR A 167 13.14 -3.33 4.13
CA THR A 167 13.31 -2.47 5.30
C THR A 167 12.25 -1.36 5.36
N VAL A 168 11.70 -0.99 4.21
CA VAL A 168 10.58 -0.06 4.06
C VAL A 168 9.55 -0.66 3.10
N ILE A 169 8.29 -0.63 3.50
CA ILE A 169 7.16 -1.15 2.73
C ILE A 169 6.22 0.01 2.39
N LEU A 170 5.88 0.15 1.12
CA LEU A 170 4.85 1.08 0.63
C LEU A 170 3.59 0.28 0.31
N LEU A 171 2.48 0.60 0.98
CA LEU A 171 1.17 -0.02 0.79
C LEU A 171 0.19 0.98 0.20
N ASP A 172 -0.27 0.73 -1.02
CA ASP A 172 -1.19 1.60 -1.75
C ASP A 172 -2.61 1.03 -1.65
N GLU A 173 -3.44 1.62 -0.80
CA GLU A 173 -4.83 1.25 -0.51
C GLU A 173 -5.02 -0.27 -0.26
N PRO A 174 -4.34 -0.85 0.74
CA PRO A 174 -4.39 -2.28 1.00
C PRO A 174 -5.80 -2.79 1.36
N SER A 175 -6.71 -1.93 1.82
CA SER A 175 -8.10 -2.29 2.12
C SER A 175 -9.06 -2.14 0.93
N SER A 176 -8.60 -1.62 -0.20
CA SER A 176 -9.47 -1.37 -1.35
C SER A 176 -10.08 -2.66 -1.90
N GLY A 177 -11.41 -2.67 -2.04
CA GLY A 177 -12.16 -3.79 -2.61
C GLY A 177 -12.31 -5.01 -1.71
N ILE A 178 -11.98 -4.91 -0.41
CA ILE A 178 -12.22 -5.97 0.58
C ILE A 178 -13.34 -5.57 1.56
N ALA A 179 -13.97 -6.57 2.18
CA ALA A 179 -14.99 -6.32 3.18
C ALA A 179 -14.38 -5.72 4.45
N GLN A 180 -15.14 -4.87 5.17
CA GLN A 180 -14.71 -4.20 6.40
C GLN A 180 -14.03 -5.15 7.41
N ARG A 181 -14.61 -6.35 7.60
CA ARG A 181 -14.08 -7.36 8.51
C ARG A 181 -12.70 -7.89 8.08
N GLU A 182 -12.47 -7.99 6.77
CA GLU A 182 -11.17 -8.41 6.21
C GLU A 182 -10.15 -7.27 6.29
N ALA A 183 -10.59 -6.00 6.14
CA ALA A 183 -9.75 -4.83 6.34
C ALA A 183 -9.25 -4.73 7.78
N GLU A 184 -10.12 -4.97 8.76
CA GLU A 184 -9.74 -5.02 10.18
C GLU A 184 -8.70 -6.11 10.46
N ALA A 185 -8.75 -7.24 9.74
CA ALA A 185 -7.76 -8.31 9.87
C ALA A 185 -6.34 -7.91 9.39
N LEU A 186 -6.20 -6.85 8.58
CA LEU A 186 -4.89 -6.33 8.18
C LEU A 186 -4.16 -5.64 9.33
N VAL A 187 -4.87 -5.05 10.31
CA VAL A 187 -4.26 -4.32 11.43
C VAL A 187 -3.23 -5.19 12.17
N PRO A 188 -3.60 -6.39 12.71
CA PRO A 188 -2.65 -7.24 13.40
C PRO A 188 -1.56 -7.80 12.48
N VAL A 189 -1.83 -7.96 11.17
CA VAL A 189 -0.84 -8.42 10.19
C VAL A 189 0.25 -7.37 10.01
N LEU A 190 -0.12 -6.09 9.80
CA LEU A 190 0.83 -5.00 9.65
C LEU A 190 1.66 -4.77 10.92
N ALA A 191 1.02 -4.88 12.10
CA ALA A 191 1.72 -4.81 13.37
C ALA A 191 2.79 -5.92 13.51
N ARG A 192 2.46 -7.18 13.16
CA ARG A 192 3.42 -8.29 13.17
C ARG A 192 4.57 -8.07 12.20
N ILE A 193 4.31 -7.58 10.99
CA ILE A 193 5.35 -7.25 10.00
C ILE A 193 6.31 -6.20 10.59
N ARG A 194 5.77 -5.10 11.14
CA ARG A 194 6.59 -4.07 11.79
C ARG A 194 7.43 -4.62 12.93
N ASP A 195 6.81 -5.36 13.86
CA ASP A 195 7.42 -5.76 15.12
C ASP A 195 8.41 -6.90 14.96
N GLN A 196 8.10 -7.91 14.13
CA GLN A 196 8.94 -9.10 13.99
C GLN A 196 10.00 -8.96 12.90
N LEU A 197 9.73 -8.20 11.83
CA LEU A 197 10.69 -7.99 10.74
C LEU A 197 11.46 -6.68 10.87
N GLY A 198 11.03 -5.77 11.74
CA GLY A 198 11.65 -4.47 11.93
C GLY A 198 11.48 -3.54 10.73
N ALA A 199 10.52 -3.82 9.84
CA ALA A 199 10.23 -3.00 8.67
C ALA A 199 9.46 -1.74 9.05
N SER A 200 9.78 -0.60 8.41
CA SER A 200 8.93 0.59 8.44
C SER A 200 7.87 0.47 7.35
N ILE A 201 6.67 0.97 7.61
CA ILE A 201 5.55 0.87 6.68
C ILE A 201 5.05 2.28 6.36
N VAL A 202 4.81 2.57 5.09
CA VAL A 202 4.07 3.75 4.65
C VAL A 202 2.80 3.25 3.99
N VAL A 203 1.64 3.68 4.49
CA VAL A 203 0.35 3.24 3.98
C VAL A 203 -0.46 4.43 3.48
N ILE A 204 -0.93 4.34 2.23
CA ILE A 204 -1.97 5.22 1.70
C ILE A 204 -3.30 4.52 1.95
N GLU A 205 -4.23 5.20 2.60
CA GLU A 205 -5.57 4.67 2.89
C GLU A 205 -6.63 5.75 2.84
N HIS A 206 -7.85 5.33 2.49
CA HIS A 206 -9.06 6.16 2.53
C HIS A 206 -10.00 5.77 3.67
N ASP A 207 -9.84 4.57 4.21
CA ASP A 207 -10.55 4.11 5.39
C ASP A 207 -9.92 4.74 6.64
N MET A 208 -10.55 5.81 7.18
CA MET A 208 -10.04 6.55 8.33
C MET A 208 -9.92 5.68 9.59
N PRO A 209 -10.90 4.84 9.96
CA PRO A 209 -10.75 3.86 11.02
C PRO A 209 -9.51 2.99 10.87
N LEU A 210 -9.29 2.42 9.69
CA LEU A 210 -8.14 1.55 9.44
C LEU A 210 -6.81 2.30 9.53
N VAL A 211 -6.68 3.43 8.80
CA VAL A 211 -5.41 4.18 8.81
C VAL A 211 -5.05 4.68 10.21
N THR A 212 -6.06 5.09 11.00
CA THR A 212 -5.86 5.52 12.38
C THR A 212 -5.43 4.36 13.28
N ALA A 213 -5.99 3.17 13.07
CA ALA A 213 -5.66 1.99 13.86
C ALA A 213 -4.25 1.44 13.60
N VAL A 214 -3.73 1.60 12.37
CA VAL A 214 -2.41 1.03 12.00
C VAL A 214 -1.26 2.02 12.13
N SER A 215 -1.53 3.34 12.04
CA SER A 215 -0.48 4.36 11.90
C SER A 215 -0.06 4.95 13.24
N ASP A 216 1.24 5.07 13.45
CA ASP A 216 1.81 5.80 14.58
C ASP A 216 1.69 7.32 14.36
N ARG A 217 1.72 7.77 13.10
CA ARG A 217 1.65 9.16 12.67
C ARG A 217 1.00 9.27 11.29
N LEU A 218 0.37 10.42 11.02
CA LEU A 218 -0.22 10.74 9.72
C LEU A 218 0.49 11.90 9.04
N VAL A 219 0.49 11.85 7.70
CA VAL A 219 0.79 12.98 6.81
C VAL A 219 -0.42 13.19 5.91
N ALA A 220 -0.98 14.39 5.93
CA ALA A 220 -2.08 14.77 5.06
C ALA A 220 -1.55 15.52 3.84
N LEU A 221 -1.95 15.06 2.66
CA LEU A 221 -1.65 15.69 1.38
C LEU A 221 -2.90 16.35 0.82
N ASP A 222 -2.75 17.55 0.30
CA ASP A 222 -3.75 18.22 -0.54
C ASP A 222 -3.06 18.98 -1.66
N GLN A 223 -3.60 18.90 -2.89
CA GLN A 223 -3.08 19.56 -4.09
C GLN A 223 -1.56 19.42 -4.26
N GLY A 224 -1.03 18.24 -4.01
CA GLY A 224 0.39 17.92 -4.15
C GLY A 224 1.29 18.42 -3.03
N ARG A 225 0.76 18.98 -1.94
CA ARG A 225 1.52 19.52 -0.80
C ARG A 225 1.18 18.83 0.51
N VAL A 226 2.12 18.81 1.44
CA VAL A 226 1.84 18.43 2.83
C VAL A 226 1.11 19.58 3.52
N VAL A 227 -0.10 19.32 4.01
CA VAL A 227 -0.92 20.32 4.71
C VAL A 227 -0.94 20.13 6.24
N ALA A 228 -0.70 18.91 6.69
CA ALA A 228 -0.56 18.59 8.11
C ALA A 228 0.28 17.32 8.31
N GLU A 229 0.99 17.24 9.44
CA GLU A 229 1.79 16.10 9.87
C GLU A 229 1.76 16.03 11.40
N GLY A 230 1.53 14.86 11.97
CA GLY A 230 1.44 14.68 13.42
C GLY A 230 0.72 13.39 13.81
N THR A 231 0.24 13.33 15.04
CA THR A 231 -0.62 12.24 15.51
C THR A 231 -1.93 12.19 14.72
N SER A 232 -2.59 11.04 14.71
CA SER A 232 -3.88 10.89 14.01
C SER A 232 -4.92 11.93 14.48
N SER A 233 -4.98 12.21 15.78
CA SER A 233 -5.90 13.19 16.34
C SER A 233 -5.60 14.63 15.90
N GLU A 234 -4.32 15.03 15.88
CA GLU A 234 -3.89 16.35 15.44
C GLU A 234 -4.19 16.58 13.96
N VAL A 235 -3.82 15.62 13.12
CA VAL A 235 -3.98 15.72 11.66
C VAL A 235 -5.44 15.70 11.27
N LEU A 236 -6.27 14.82 11.86
CA LEU A 236 -7.71 14.76 11.55
C LEU A 236 -8.49 15.98 12.05
N ALA A 237 -8.04 16.67 13.10
CA ALA A 237 -8.62 17.91 13.59
C ALA A 237 -8.09 19.16 12.86
N HIS A 238 -7.08 19.02 12.00
CA HIS A 238 -6.46 20.18 11.34
C HIS A 238 -7.43 20.84 10.35
N PRO A 239 -7.66 22.17 10.43
CA PRO A 239 -8.67 22.86 9.61
C PRO A 239 -8.51 22.65 8.11
N ALA A 240 -7.28 22.64 7.59
CA ALA A 240 -7.03 22.42 6.17
C ALA A 240 -7.39 20.98 5.74
N VAL A 241 -7.17 19.97 6.60
CA VAL A 241 -7.55 18.58 6.34
C VAL A 241 -9.07 18.44 6.31
N VAL A 242 -9.76 18.99 7.32
CA VAL A 242 -11.22 19.00 7.39
C VAL A 242 -11.81 19.70 6.16
N ALA A 243 -11.27 20.85 5.75
CA ALA A 243 -11.73 21.58 4.57
C ALA A 243 -11.52 20.80 3.27
N ALA A 244 -10.37 20.12 3.10
CA ALA A 244 -10.05 19.32 1.92
C ALA A 244 -11.03 18.14 1.75
N TYR A 245 -11.45 17.51 2.84
CA TYR A 245 -12.44 16.42 2.81
C TYR A 245 -13.89 16.91 2.68
N LEU A 246 -14.27 18.01 3.35
CA LEU A 246 -15.62 18.60 3.26
C LEU A 246 -15.87 19.23 1.88
N GLY A 247 -14.89 19.92 1.31
CA GLY A 247 -14.99 20.51 -0.03
C GLY A 247 -15.28 19.48 -1.13
N THR A 248 -14.82 18.25 -0.95
CA THR A 248 -15.11 17.12 -1.86
C THR A 248 -16.57 16.64 -1.71
N ASN A 249 -17.13 16.67 -0.50
CA ASN A 249 -18.50 16.26 -0.21
C ASN A 249 -19.54 17.31 -0.66
N GLU A 250 -19.27 18.61 -0.51
CA GLU A 250 -20.16 19.66 -1.01
C GLU A 250 -20.31 19.67 -2.52
N ALA A 251 -19.25 19.33 -3.28
CA ALA A 251 -19.35 19.20 -4.73
C ALA A 251 -20.24 18.03 -5.15
N VAL A 252 -20.30 16.95 -4.37
CA VAL A 252 -21.19 15.81 -4.58
C VAL A 252 -22.61 16.14 -4.16
N VAL A 253 -22.81 16.82 -3.03
CA VAL A 253 -24.13 17.26 -2.51
C VAL A 253 -24.77 18.28 -3.42
N ARG A 254 -24.02 19.23 -4.00
CA ARG A 254 -24.55 20.19 -4.99
C ARG A 254 -24.99 19.51 -6.28
N ARG A 255 -24.34 18.44 -6.71
CA ARG A 255 -24.76 17.66 -7.91
C ARG A 255 -26.01 16.82 -7.65
N THR A 256 -26.23 16.31 -6.43
CA THR A 256 -27.43 15.56 -6.03
C THR A 256 -28.58 16.48 -5.64
N GLY A 257 -28.33 17.61 -4.99
CA GLY A 257 -29.35 18.58 -4.60
C GLY A 257 -30.01 19.28 -5.80
N SER A 258 -29.26 19.53 -6.89
CA SER A 258 -29.81 20.10 -8.13
C SER A 258 -30.81 19.17 -8.85
N ARG A 259 -30.70 17.84 -8.64
CA ARG A 259 -31.67 16.89 -9.22
C ARG A 259 -32.96 16.74 -8.38
N ALA A 260 -32.88 16.93 -7.05
CA ALA A 260 -34.03 16.81 -6.16
C ALA A 260 -34.97 18.03 -6.28
N VAL A 261 -34.43 19.22 -6.56
CA VAL A 261 -35.26 20.45 -6.74
C VAL A 261 -35.95 20.46 -8.10
N ALA A 262 -35.38 19.84 -9.14
CA ALA A 262 -36.02 19.75 -10.45
C ALA A 262 -37.19 18.74 -10.48
N THR A 263 -37.23 17.76 -9.57
CA THR A 263 -38.32 16.75 -9.51
C THR A 263 -39.49 17.25 -8.63
N ALA A 264 -39.26 18.17 -7.69
CA ALA A 264 -40.30 18.74 -6.84
C ALA A 264 -41.11 19.89 -7.54
N ALA A 265 -40.53 20.50 -8.60
CA ALA A 265 -41.21 21.60 -9.34
C ALA A 265 -42.16 21.10 -10.47
N VAL A 266 -42.21 19.79 -10.74
CA VAL A 266 -43.11 19.22 -11.78
C VAL A 266 -44.36 18.55 -11.19
N GLY A 267 -44.49 18.48 -9.83
CA GLY A 267 -45.56 17.78 -9.13
C GLY A 267 -46.76 18.64 -8.63
N GLU A 268 -46.74 19.96 -8.80
CA GLU A 268 -47.85 20.83 -8.35
C GLU A 268 -48.49 21.59 -9.48
N GLY A 269 -49.11 20.88 -10.40
CA GLY A 269 -49.84 21.51 -11.49
C GLY A 269 -50.76 20.59 -12.24
N GLU A 270 -51.68 19.90 -11.55
CA GLU A 270 -52.91 19.39 -12.14
C GLU A 270 -53.84 18.86 -11.04
N GLY A 271 -54.89 19.62 -10.77
CA GLY A 271 -55.93 19.15 -9.87
C GLY A 271 -56.83 20.24 -9.36
N LYS A 272 -57.50 20.99 -10.26
CA LYS A 272 -58.83 21.61 -10.01
C LYS A 272 -59.39 22.01 -11.36
N ASP A 273 -60.44 21.31 -11.76
CA ASP A 273 -61.75 21.75 -12.17
C ASP A 273 -62.50 20.67 -12.97
N ILE A 274 -63.74 20.44 -12.44
CA ILE A 274 -64.96 19.79 -12.91
C ILE A 274 -65.09 18.31 -12.59
#